data_f7ab78320b94300b1b3ba4d8afe243b2
#
_entry.id   f7ab78320b94300b1b3ba4d8afe243b2
#
_cell.length_a   1.000
_cell.length_b   1.000
_cell.length_c   1.000
_cell.angle_alpha   90.00
_cell.angle_beta   90.00
_cell.angle_gamma   90.00
#
_symmetry.space_group_name_H-M   'P 1'
#
loop_
_entity.id
_entity.type
_entity.pdbx_description
1 polymer ?
#
loop_
_entity_poly.entity_id
_entity_poly.type
_entity_poly.pdbx_seq_one_letter_code
_entity_poly.pdbx_strand_id
1 'polypeptide(L)'
;MLSPKLLRKLEHLTERHEEVGRLLSDPDVICNNTRFRELSQEYAQLDPVAAGLSAYLQARLDLEQAEVWRTDPEMRDLAEEEIPRLKAGMDNLESQLGLLLIPPDTRDEANLFLEIRAGTGGDEAAIFAGDLFRMYARFAERKRWPLEILSSNPGEHGGYREIIARIEGKGAFSKFKFESGTHRVQRVPDTETQGRIHTSAATVAILPEMDAVADIDIPPGDIRTDTFRASGAGGQHVNKTDSAIRITHLPTGLVVECQDERSQHKNRARAMSLLKARLLDEQRAKQNAAQAESRRLQVGSGDRSQRIRTYNFPQGRITDHRVEGLTLYRLPEIVAGDLDELIERLTVENQADELKLLTEGNP
;
A
#
# COMPACT_ATOMS: atom_id res chain seq x y z
N MET A 1 24.67 15.71 9.08
CA MET A 1 25.13 15.89 7.67
C MET A 1 24.70 14.69 6.85
N LEU A 2 24.12 14.95 5.66
CA LEU A 2 23.70 13.91 4.73
C LEU A 2 24.86 12.97 4.39
N SER A 3 24.58 11.65 4.39
CA SER A 3 25.60 10.68 3.97
C SER A 3 25.97 10.89 2.50
N PRO A 4 27.23 10.63 2.09
CA PRO A 4 27.64 10.80 0.69
C PRO A 4 26.79 9.99 -0.31
N LYS A 5 26.22 8.86 0.14
CA LYS A 5 25.33 8.00 -0.66
C LYS A 5 23.98 8.67 -0.90
N LEU A 6 23.39 9.27 0.14
CA LEU A 6 22.14 10.01 0.03
C LEU A 6 22.30 11.26 -0.83
N LEU A 7 23.41 11.99 -0.65
CA LEU A 7 23.70 13.19 -1.45
C LEU A 7 23.74 12.85 -2.95
N ARG A 8 24.46 11.80 -3.35
CA ARG A 8 24.53 11.36 -4.76
C ARG A 8 23.15 10.98 -5.30
N LYS A 9 22.32 10.34 -4.48
CA LYS A 9 20.96 9.98 -4.90
C LYS A 9 20.09 11.21 -5.12
N LEU A 10 20.20 12.21 -4.24
CA LEU A 10 19.50 13.49 -4.38
C LEU A 10 19.99 14.28 -5.60
N GLU A 11 21.28 14.31 -5.85
CA GLU A 11 21.88 14.93 -7.04
C GLU A 11 21.34 14.29 -8.32
N HIS A 12 21.31 12.95 -8.39
CA HIS A 12 20.74 12.24 -9.54
C HIS A 12 19.26 12.55 -9.75
N LEU A 13 18.45 12.64 -8.68
CA LEU A 13 17.04 13.01 -8.79
C LEU A 13 16.87 14.47 -9.27
N THR A 14 17.76 15.36 -8.87
CA THR A 14 17.76 16.76 -9.34
C THR A 14 18.16 16.85 -10.82
N GLU A 15 19.17 16.08 -11.27
CA GLU A 15 19.50 15.96 -12.69
C GLU A 15 18.30 15.44 -13.50
N ARG A 16 17.59 14.45 -12.95
CA ARG A 16 16.38 13.92 -13.60
C ARG A 16 15.26 14.95 -13.66
N HIS A 17 15.05 15.73 -12.60
CA HIS A 17 14.09 16.84 -12.60
C HIS A 17 14.38 17.86 -13.72
N GLU A 18 15.64 18.25 -13.91
CA GLU A 18 16.03 19.15 -14.99
C GLU A 18 15.83 18.53 -16.38
N GLU A 19 16.12 17.23 -16.53
CA GLU A 19 15.88 16.49 -17.77
C GLU A 19 14.39 16.46 -18.12
N VAL A 20 13.54 16.09 -17.15
CA VAL A 20 12.07 16.07 -17.32
C VAL A 20 11.55 17.47 -17.66
N GLY A 21 12.06 18.51 -17.01
CA GLY A 21 11.71 19.90 -17.33
C GLY A 21 12.03 20.28 -18.78
N ARG A 22 13.18 19.82 -19.30
CA ARG A 22 13.54 20.00 -20.72
C ARG A 22 12.61 19.21 -21.65
N LEU A 23 12.29 17.94 -21.32
CA LEU A 23 11.40 17.09 -22.09
C LEU A 23 9.98 17.66 -22.17
N LEU A 24 9.47 18.26 -21.10
CA LEU A 24 8.15 18.91 -21.07
C LEU A 24 8.07 20.14 -22.02
N SER A 25 9.19 20.71 -22.39
CA SER A 25 9.28 21.81 -23.37
C SER A 25 9.41 21.33 -24.81
N ASP A 26 9.52 20.01 -25.04
CA ASP A 26 9.66 19.42 -26.37
C ASP A 26 8.28 19.37 -27.09
N PRO A 27 8.16 19.92 -28.31
CA PRO A 27 6.92 19.89 -29.09
C PRO A 27 6.35 18.47 -29.31
N ASP A 28 7.21 17.47 -29.48
CA ASP A 28 6.79 16.08 -29.70
C ASP A 28 6.14 15.48 -28.44
N VAL A 29 6.61 15.86 -27.27
CA VAL A 29 6.04 15.47 -25.98
C VAL A 29 4.71 16.20 -25.73
N ILE A 30 4.64 17.50 -26.03
CA ILE A 30 3.43 18.32 -25.88
C ILE A 30 2.28 17.77 -26.73
N CYS A 31 2.57 17.24 -27.92
CA CYS A 31 1.58 16.64 -28.80
C CYS A 31 1.08 15.26 -28.31
N ASN A 32 1.79 14.62 -27.39
CA ASN A 32 1.42 13.32 -26.83
C ASN A 32 0.87 13.46 -25.40
N ASN A 33 -0.46 13.58 -25.28
CA ASN A 33 -1.14 13.81 -24.01
C ASN A 33 -0.78 12.80 -22.90
N THR A 34 -0.60 11.54 -23.25
CA THR A 34 -0.26 10.49 -22.25
C THR A 34 1.14 10.72 -21.70
N ARG A 35 2.12 10.89 -22.59
CA ARG A 35 3.51 11.11 -22.21
C ARG A 35 3.71 12.44 -21.48
N PHE A 36 3.01 13.48 -21.93
CA PHE A 36 3.03 14.79 -21.26
C PHE A 36 2.49 14.69 -19.82
N ARG A 37 1.40 13.95 -19.62
CA ARG A 37 0.81 13.75 -18.29
C ARG A 37 1.74 12.96 -17.36
N GLU A 38 2.35 11.89 -17.85
CA GLU A 38 3.32 11.08 -17.09
C GLU A 38 4.53 11.93 -16.65
N LEU A 39 5.14 12.65 -17.58
CA LEU A 39 6.27 13.52 -17.29
C LEU A 39 5.90 14.69 -16.37
N SER A 40 4.70 15.26 -16.50
CA SER A 40 4.22 16.31 -15.58
C SER A 40 4.04 15.79 -14.15
N GLN A 41 3.57 14.55 -13.99
CA GLN A 41 3.49 13.93 -12.67
C GLN A 41 4.88 13.66 -12.08
N GLU A 42 5.80 13.12 -12.90
CA GLU A 42 7.19 12.90 -12.48
C GLU A 42 7.87 14.22 -12.06
N TYR A 43 7.70 15.29 -12.85
CA TYR A 43 8.21 16.61 -12.52
C TYR A 43 7.71 17.13 -11.19
N ALA A 44 6.40 17.06 -10.97
CA ALA A 44 5.77 17.51 -9.72
C ALA A 44 6.22 16.69 -8.49
N GLN A 45 6.58 15.42 -8.67
CA GLN A 45 7.13 14.59 -7.60
C GLN A 45 8.58 14.92 -7.28
N LEU A 46 9.38 15.29 -8.28
CA LEU A 46 10.80 15.61 -8.13
C LEU A 46 11.04 17.05 -7.68
N ASP A 47 10.13 17.97 -7.94
CA ASP A 47 10.27 19.41 -7.64
C ASP A 47 10.59 19.70 -6.15
N PRO A 48 9.90 19.09 -5.16
CA PRO A 48 10.23 19.28 -3.75
C PRO A 48 11.64 18.77 -3.38
N VAL A 49 12.12 17.72 -4.06
CA VAL A 49 13.45 17.15 -3.83
C VAL A 49 14.51 18.11 -4.32
N ALA A 50 14.35 18.65 -5.54
CA ALA A 50 15.28 19.61 -6.14
C ALA A 50 15.34 20.92 -5.33
N ALA A 51 14.17 21.45 -4.93
CA ALA A 51 14.09 22.65 -4.09
C ALA A 51 14.73 22.42 -2.70
N GLY A 52 14.47 21.28 -2.07
CA GLY A 52 15.02 20.93 -0.77
C GLY A 52 16.55 20.76 -0.81
N LEU A 53 17.10 20.10 -1.86
CA LEU A 53 18.52 19.93 -2.02
C LEU A 53 19.21 21.30 -2.25
N SER A 54 18.63 22.17 -3.07
CA SER A 54 19.14 23.51 -3.30
C SER A 54 19.20 24.30 -1.98
N ALA A 55 18.14 24.27 -1.18
CA ALA A 55 18.10 24.92 0.12
C ALA A 55 19.15 24.35 1.10
N TYR A 56 19.35 23.03 1.11
CA TYR A 56 20.37 22.38 1.93
C TYR A 56 21.79 22.79 1.54
N LEU A 57 22.09 22.81 0.24
CA LEU A 57 23.40 23.23 -0.27
C LEU A 57 23.69 24.71 0.05
N GLN A 58 22.65 25.56 -0.06
CA GLN A 58 22.81 26.99 0.32
C GLN A 58 23.05 27.11 1.84
N ALA A 59 22.28 26.45 2.68
CA ALA A 59 22.48 26.48 4.13
C ALA A 59 23.85 25.96 4.55
N ARG A 60 24.42 25.01 3.81
CA ARG A 60 25.80 24.53 4.03
C ARG A 60 26.84 25.59 3.71
N LEU A 61 26.66 26.28 2.59
CA LEU A 61 27.56 27.42 2.21
C LEU A 61 27.47 28.55 3.24
N ASP A 62 26.26 28.87 3.69
CA ASP A 62 26.05 29.93 4.70
C ASP A 62 26.69 29.52 6.04
N LEU A 63 26.64 28.24 6.40
CA LEU A 63 27.32 27.73 7.60
C LEU A 63 28.83 27.81 7.48
N GLU A 64 29.40 27.41 6.34
CA GLU A 64 30.84 27.53 6.07
C GLU A 64 31.31 29.01 6.17
N GLN A 65 30.50 29.94 5.66
CA GLN A 65 30.79 31.38 5.76
C GLN A 65 30.68 31.90 7.20
N ALA A 66 29.68 31.49 7.96
CA ALA A 66 29.54 31.87 9.36
C ALA A 66 30.67 31.28 10.24
N GLU A 67 31.20 30.11 9.92
CA GLU A 67 32.37 29.55 10.58
C GLU A 67 33.65 30.37 10.30
N VAL A 68 33.79 30.98 9.11
CA VAL A 68 34.86 31.94 8.80
C VAL A 68 34.69 33.22 9.61
N TRP A 69 33.47 33.76 9.72
CA TRP A 69 33.19 34.98 10.51
C TRP A 69 33.54 34.80 12.01
N ARG A 70 33.48 33.59 12.54
CA ARG A 70 33.88 33.29 13.93
C ARG A 70 35.36 33.64 14.21
N THR A 71 36.20 33.66 13.18
CA THR A 71 37.62 34.05 13.30
C THR A 71 37.87 35.56 13.29
N ASP A 72 36.86 36.35 12.87
CA ASP A 72 36.91 37.80 12.83
C ASP A 72 36.36 38.39 14.14
N PRO A 73 37.14 39.20 14.89
CA PRO A 73 36.67 39.79 16.13
C PRO A 73 35.41 40.66 16.03
N GLU A 74 35.20 41.32 14.86
CA GLU A 74 34.03 42.21 14.66
C GLU A 74 32.76 41.43 14.32
N MET A 75 32.88 40.22 13.76
CA MET A 75 31.75 39.38 13.30
C MET A 75 31.46 38.21 14.22
N ARG A 76 32.29 38.03 15.25
CA ARG A 76 32.24 36.86 16.13
C ARG A 76 30.91 36.68 16.82
N ASP A 77 30.36 37.75 17.39
CA ASP A 77 29.09 37.68 18.13
C ASP A 77 27.94 37.28 17.20
N LEU A 78 27.90 37.80 15.99
CA LEU A 78 26.93 37.43 14.96
C LEU A 78 27.09 35.97 14.55
N ALA A 79 28.33 35.51 14.36
CA ALA A 79 28.59 34.11 14.02
C ALA A 79 28.16 33.14 15.13
N GLU A 80 28.36 33.50 16.41
CA GLU A 80 27.94 32.69 17.56
C GLU A 80 26.41 32.55 17.67
N GLU A 81 25.65 33.52 17.17
CA GLU A 81 24.17 33.44 17.08
C GLU A 81 23.69 32.66 15.85
N GLU A 82 24.29 32.90 14.66
CA GLU A 82 23.86 32.34 13.39
C GLU A 82 24.24 30.84 13.22
N ILE A 83 25.39 30.40 13.69
CA ILE A 83 25.87 29.03 13.55
C ILE A 83 24.87 27.99 14.16
N PRO A 84 24.37 28.16 15.38
CA PRO A 84 23.37 27.23 15.94
C PRO A 84 22.06 27.20 15.15
N ARG A 85 21.63 28.36 14.64
CA ARG A 85 20.43 28.50 13.82
C ARG A 85 20.55 27.77 12.49
N LEU A 86 21.68 27.96 11.79
CA LEU A 86 21.97 27.30 10.51
C LEU A 86 22.08 25.78 10.69
N LYS A 87 22.73 25.30 11.76
CA LYS A 87 22.81 23.88 12.09
C LYS A 87 21.43 23.26 12.33
N ALA A 88 20.60 23.90 13.12
CA ALA A 88 19.23 23.42 13.35
C ALA A 88 18.39 23.45 12.06
N GLY A 89 18.57 24.46 11.20
CA GLY A 89 17.96 24.53 9.87
C GLY A 89 18.40 23.38 8.96
N MET A 90 19.69 23.07 8.95
CA MET A 90 20.25 21.97 8.18
C MET A 90 19.73 20.61 8.67
N ASP A 91 19.66 20.37 9.97
CA ASP A 91 19.11 19.11 10.53
C ASP A 91 17.65 18.90 10.13
N ASN A 92 16.88 20.00 10.10
CA ASN A 92 15.48 19.95 9.63
C ASN A 92 15.41 19.63 8.12
N LEU A 93 16.23 20.29 7.29
CA LEU A 93 16.30 20.02 5.85
C LEU A 93 16.76 18.58 5.57
N GLU A 94 17.71 18.05 6.31
CA GLU A 94 18.14 16.65 6.20
C GLU A 94 16.99 15.69 6.48
N SER A 95 16.23 15.94 7.54
CA SER A 95 15.07 15.13 7.88
C SER A 95 14.00 15.18 6.79
N GLN A 96 13.71 16.38 6.26
CA GLN A 96 12.74 16.56 5.17
C GLN A 96 13.19 15.86 3.88
N LEU A 97 14.44 16.04 3.48
CA LEU A 97 15.02 15.37 2.31
C LEU A 97 15.04 13.86 2.45
N GLY A 98 15.31 13.37 3.67
CA GLY A 98 15.21 11.95 3.96
C GLY A 98 13.79 11.40 3.68
N LEU A 99 12.77 12.10 4.15
CA LEU A 99 11.37 11.70 3.92
C LEU A 99 11.00 11.74 2.42
N LEU A 100 11.49 12.72 1.67
CA LEU A 100 11.24 12.83 0.23
C LEU A 100 11.94 11.74 -0.60
N LEU A 101 12.97 11.08 -0.06
CA LEU A 101 13.63 9.94 -0.71
C LEU A 101 12.88 8.61 -0.57
N ILE A 102 11.90 8.54 0.33
CA ILE A 102 11.05 7.36 0.49
C ILE A 102 10.10 7.33 -0.69
N PRO A 103 10.12 6.27 -1.52
CA PRO A 103 9.21 6.18 -2.65
C PRO A 103 7.76 6.13 -2.15
N PRO A 104 6.86 6.94 -2.71
CA PRO A 104 5.46 6.90 -2.32
C PRO A 104 4.88 5.51 -2.64
N ASP A 105 4.21 4.90 -1.67
CA ASP A 105 3.47 3.66 -1.92
C ASP A 105 2.24 4.00 -2.77
N THR A 106 2.18 3.48 -3.99
CA THR A 106 1.06 3.71 -4.91
C THR A 106 -0.28 3.28 -4.34
N ARG A 107 -0.27 2.40 -3.34
CA ARG A 107 -1.46 1.93 -2.63
C ARG A 107 -1.97 2.93 -1.59
N ASP A 108 -1.15 3.88 -1.16
CA ASP A 108 -1.49 4.81 -0.08
C ASP A 108 -2.73 5.67 -0.38
N GLU A 109 -2.99 5.97 -1.65
CA GLU A 109 -4.19 6.70 -2.10
C GLU A 109 -5.40 5.80 -2.38
N ALA A 110 -5.24 4.47 -2.35
CA ALA A 110 -6.32 3.54 -2.64
C ALA A 110 -7.40 3.50 -1.54
N ASN A 111 -8.61 3.13 -1.94
CA ASN A 111 -9.62 2.65 -1.02
C ASN A 111 -9.17 1.32 -0.40
N LEU A 112 -9.85 0.87 0.64
CA LEU A 112 -9.45 -0.36 1.32
C LEU A 112 -10.63 -1.25 1.71
N PHE A 113 -10.33 -2.53 1.89
CA PHE A 113 -11.17 -3.48 2.58
C PHE A 113 -10.61 -3.72 3.98
N LEU A 114 -11.46 -3.52 4.98
CA LEU A 114 -11.20 -3.79 6.39
C LEU A 114 -11.87 -5.12 6.75
N GLU A 115 -11.08 -6.12 7.07
CA GLU A 115 -11.56 -7.41 7.56
C GLU A 115 -11.16 -7.58 9.03
N ILE A 116 -12.14 -7.86 9.89
CA ILE A 116 -11.91 -8.14 11.31
C ILE A 116 -12.50 -9.50 11.63
N ARG A 117 -11.70 -10.36 12.26
CA ARG A 117 -12.11 -11.70 12.67
C ARG A 117 -11.82 -11.91 14.14
N ALA A 118 -12.76 -12.53 14.83
CA ALA A 118 -12.54 -13.03 16.18
C ALA A 118 -11.43 -14.10 16.16
N GLY A 119 -10.44 -13.93 17.01
CA GLY A 119 -9.34 -14.86 17.21
C GLY A 119 -9.56 -15.74 18.44
N THR A 120 -8.50 -15.97 19.20
CA THR A 120 -8.56 -16.78 20.43
C THR A 120 -9.32 -16.01 21.53
N GLY A 121 -10.37 -16.61 22.10
CA GLY A 121 -11.11 -16.03 23.22
C GLY A 121 -12.62 -16.24 23.21
N GLY A 122 -13.16 -17.02 22.25
CA GLY A 122 -14.59 -17.33 22.17
C GLY A 122 -15.45 -16.09 21.96
N ASP A 123 -16.55 -15.97 22.71
CA ASP A 123 -17.51 -14.87 22.58
C ASP A 123 -16.91 -13.51 22.88
N GLU A 124 -15.98 -13.44 23.81
CA GLU A 124 -15.27 -12.18 24.14
C GLU A 124 -14.43 -11.69 22.93
N ALA A 125 -13.83 -12.60 22.18
CA ALA A 125 -13.11 -12.22 20.96
C ALA A 125 -14.06 -11.64 19.89
N ALA A 126 -15.29 -12.16 19.80
CA ALA A 126 -16.31 -11.64 18.88
C ALA A 126 -16.81 -10.24 19.34
N ILE A 127 -17.03 -10.03 20.63
CA ILE A 127 -17.39 -8.73 21.20
C ILE A 127 -16.26 -7.72 20.93
N PHE A 128 -15.02 -8.11 21.17
CA PHE A 128 -13.85 -7.26 20.92
C PHE A 128 -13.68 -6.92 19.43
N ALA A 129 -13.93 -7.87 18.53
CA ALA A 129 -13.96 -7.60 17.09
C ALA A 129 -15.01 -6.52 16.74
N GLY A 130 -16.18 -6.54 17.40
CA GLY A 130 -17.20 -5.52 17.29
C GLY A 130 -16.74 -4.15 17.82
N ASP A 131 -15.99 -4.12 18.91
CA ASP A 131 -15.43 -2.87 19.45
C ASP A 131 -14.38 -2.27 18.52
N LEU A 132 -13.49 -3.11 17.96
CA LEU A 132 -12.50 -2.67 16.96
C LEU A 132 -13.20 -2.13 15.72
N PHE A 133 -14.23 -2.81 15.22
CA PHE A 133 -15.00 -2.32 14.08
C PHE A 133 -15.62 -0.94 14.38
N ARG A 134 -16.23 -0.78 15.54
CA ARG A 134 -16.82 0.50 15.97
C ARG A 134 -15.77 1.60 16.08
N MET A 135 -14.60 1.30 16.61
CA MET A 135 -13.46 2.22 16.68
C MET A 135 -13.04 2.70 15.29
N TYR A 136 -12.86 1.78 14.35
CA TYR A 136 -12.47 2.12 12.98
C TYR A 136 -13.58 2.83 12.21
N ALA A 137 -14.83 2.45 12.41
CA ALA A 137 -15.98 3.14 11.80
C ALA A 137 -16.05 4.61 12.24
N ARG A 138 -15.85 4.89 13.53
CA ARG A 138 -15.80 6.25 14.06
C ARG A 138 -14.58 7.03 13.56
N PHE A 139 -13.45 6.39 13.42
CA PHE A 139 -12.27 7.00 12.82
C PHE A 139 -12.51 7.38 11.36
N ALA A 140 -13.08 6.49 10.56
CA ALA A 140 -13.46 6.76 9.18
C ALA A 140 -14.48 7.92 9.08
N GLU A 141 -15.49 7.95 9.96
CA GLU A 141 -16.49 9.03 10.04
C GLU A 141 -15.82 10.37 10.34
N ARG A 142 -14.91 10.44 11.30
CA ARG A 142 -14.14 11.66 11.63
C ARG A 142 -13.32 12.17 10.44
N LYS A 143 -12.79 11.25 9.62
CA LYS A 143 -12.05 11.58 8.38
C LYS A 143 -12.97 11.83 7.19
N ARG A 144 -14.30 11.68 7.36
CA ARG A 144 -15.32 11.78 6.31
C ARG A 144 -15.12 10.75 5.18
N TRP A 145 -14.67 9.56 5.54
CA TRP A 145 -14.55 8.43 4.63
C TRP A 145 -15.80 7.56 4.71
N PRO A 146 -16.56 7.42 3.63
CA PRO A 146 -17.69 6.50 3.56
C PRO A 146 -17.26 5.07 3.91
N LEU A 147 -18.06 4.40 4.74
CA LEU A 147 -17.87 3.03 5.14
C LEU A 147 -19.10 2.21 4.76
N GLU A 148 -18.91 1.13 4.00
CA GLU A 148 -19.92 0.19 3.57
C GLU A 148 -19.62 -1.21 4.12
N ILE A 149 -20.59 -1.84 4.80
CA ILE A 149 -20.46 -3.21 5.28
C ILE A 149 -20.82 -4.15 4.13
N LEU A 150 -19.82 -4.94 3.68
CA LEU A 150 -20.00 -5.90 2.59
C LEU A 150 -20.48 -7.26 3.10
N SER A 151 -19.97 -7.71 4.25
CA SER A 151 -20.33 -8.98 4.86
C SER A 151 -20.18 -8.91 6.37
N SER A 152 -21.08 -9.55 7.09
CA SER A 152 -20.99 -9.67 8.55
C SER A 152 -21.50 -11.02 9.02
N ASN A 153 -20.76 -11.62 9.95
CA ASN A 153 -21.14 -12.82 10.66
C ASN A 153 -21.20 -12.49 12.17
N PRO A 154 -22.41 -12.27 12.73
CA PRO A 154 -22.54 -11.84 14.12
C PRO A 154 -22.14 -12.96 15.11
N GLY A 155 -21.63 -12.55 16.26
CA GLY A 155 -21.38 -13.44 17.39
C GLY A 155 -22.68 -13.78 18.14
N GLU A 156 -22.69 -14.90 18.87
CA GLU A 156 -23.87 -15.35 19.62
C GLU A 156 -24.23 -14.40 20.80
N HIS A 157 -23.23 -13.80 21.41
CA HIS A 157 -23.39 -12.87 22.54
C HIS A 157 -23.09 -11.41 22.15
N GLY A 158 -23.23 -11.07 20.85
CA GLY A 158 -22.92 -9.75 20.29
C GLY A 158 -21.56 -9.70 19.61
N GLY A 159 -21.23 -8.52 19.03
CA GLY A 159 -20.04 -8.37 18.21
C GLY A 159 -20.09 -9.17 16.91
N TYR A 160 -18.91 -9.51 16.38
CA TYR A 160 -18.78 -10.20 15.10
C TYR A 160 -17.77 -11.34 15.17
N ARG A 161 -18.14 -12.51 14.66
CA ARG A 161 -17.15 -13.57 14.35
C ARG A 161 -16.27 -13.15 13.18
N GLU A 162 -16.88 -12.46 12.20
CA GLU A 162 -16.20 -11.87 11.06
C GLU A 162 -17.00 -10.67 10.58
N ILE A 163 -16.33 -9.60 10.23
CA ILE A 163 -16.92 -8.47 9.54
C ILE A 163 -15.98 -7.95 8.47
N ILE A 164 -16.53 -7.67 7.29
CA ILE A 164 -15.82 -7.12 6.15
C ILE A 164 -16.51 -5.83 5.74
N ALA A 165 -15.76 -4.74 5.72
CA ALA A 165 -16.24 -3.44 5.30
C ALA A 165 -15.30 -2.83 4.27
N ARG A 166 -15.86 -2.03 3.38
CA ARG A 166 -15.14 -1.19 2.43
C ARG A 166 -15.08 0.23 2.95
N ILE A 167 -13.92 0.85 2.90
CA ILE A 167 -13.72 2.26 3.26
C ILE A 167 -13.22 2.98 2.02
N GLU A 168 -13.96 4.00 1.60
CA GLU A 168 -13.60 4.84 0.46
C GLU A 168 -13.00 6.15 0.93
N GLY A 169 -11.85 6.52 0.36
CA GLY A 169 -11.28 7.83 0.67
C GLY A 169 -9.83 7.95 0.26
N LYS A 170 -9.48 9.11 -0.27
CA LYS A 170 -8.09 9.42 -0.61
C LYS A 170 -7.22 9.37 0.64
N GLY A 171 -6.15 8.57 0.60
CA GLY A 171 -5.23 8.39 1.72
C GLY A 171 -5.77 7.48 2.84
N ALA A 172 -6.91 6.81 2.64
CA ALA A 172 -7.47 5.90 3.66
C ALA A 172 -6.52 4.72 3.92
N PHE A 173 -6.00 4.08 2.87
CA PHE A 173 -5.08 2.97 3.03
C PHE A 173 -3.81 3.36 3.78
N SER A 174 -3.23 4.53 3.52
CA SER A 174 -2.02 5.02 4.19
C SER A 174 -2.16 5.10 5.72
N LYS A 175 -3.37 5.39 6.22
CA LYS A 175 -3.65 5.49 7.66
C LYS A 175 -3.99 4.13 8.27
N PHE A 176 -4.69 3.27 7.53
CA PHE A 176 -5.12 1.97 8.03
C PHE A 176 -4.06 0.87 7.88
N LYS A 177 -3.08 0.98 6.98
CA LYS A 177 -2.08 -0.08 6.71
C LYS A 177 -1.35 -0.56 7.97
N PHE A 178 -1.20 0.30 8.98
CA PHE A 178 -0.58 -0.03 10.26
C PHE A 178 -1.51 -0.79 11.23
N GLU A 179 -2.79 -0.92 10.92
CA GLU A 179 -3.75 -1.62 11.78
C GLU A 179 -3.81 -3.13 11.51
N SER A 180 -3.10 -3.59 10.46
CA SER A 180 -3.05 -5.01 10.10
C SER A 180 -2.29 -5.83 11.15
N GLY A 181 -2.91 -6.90 11.65
CA GLY A 181 -2.29 -7.83 12.60
C GLY A 181 -3.22 -8.32 13.69
N THR A 182 -2.62 -8.92 14.73
CA THR A 182 -3.37 -9.44 15.89
C THR A 182 -3.45 -8.40 16.98
N HIS A 183 -4.67 -8.02 17.36
CA HIS A 183 -4.98 -7.11 18.47
C HIS A 183 -5.40 -7.92 19.70
N ARG A 184 -4.81 -7.60 20.84
CA ARG A 184 -5.07 -8.28 22.12
C ARG A 184 -5.82 -7.37 23.07
N VAL A 185 -6.89 -7.87 23.67
CA VAL A 185 -7.63 -7.16 24.73
C VAL A 185 -7.41 -7.84 26.08
N GLN A 186 -7.34 -7.04 27.13
CA GLN A 186 -7.33 -7.44 28.52
C GLN A 186 -8.39 -6.64 29.26
N ARG A 187 -9.50 -7.32 29.58
CA ARG A 187 -10.61 -6.75 30.39
C ARG A 187 -11.41 -7.85 31.06
N VAL A 188 -12.30 -7.46 31.96
CA VAL A 188 -13.37 -8.34 32.45
C VAL A 188 -14.46 -8.35 31.37
N PRO A 189 -14.75 -9.50 30.71
CA PRO A 189 -15.81 -9.58 29.70
C PRO A 189 -17.18 -9.31 30.31
N ASP A 190 -18.12 -8.81 29.53
CA ASP A 190 -19.53 -8.68 29.93
C ASP A 190 -20.19 -10.04 30.23
N THR A 191 -19.62 -11.12 29.69
CA THR A 191 -20.05 -12.51 29.90
C THR A 191 -19.45 -13.16 31.15
N GLU A 192 -18.53 -12.48 31.85
CA GLU A 192 -17.85 -13.00 33.04
C GLU A 192 -18.55 -12.58 34.34
N THR A 193 -19.03 -13.56 35.09
CA THR A 193 -19.76 -13.30 36.35
C THR A 193 -18.87 -13.16 37.58
N GLN A 194 -17.61 -13.64 37.53
CA GLN A 194 -16.69 -13.67 38.67
C GLN A 194 -15.67 -12.51 38.66
N GLY A 195 -15.80 -11.57 37.74
CA GLY A 195 -14.92 -10.40 37.64
C GLY A 195 -13.47 -10.72 37.24
N ARG A 196 -13.19 -11.86 36.63
CA ARG A 196 -11.84 -12.23 36.22
C ARG A 196 -11.46 -11.49 34.93
N ILE A 197 -10.22 -11.03 34.87
CA ILE A 197 -9.67 -10.42 33.66
C ILE A 197 -9.37 -11.54 32.64
N HIS A 198 -10.01 -11.48 31.49
CA HIS A 198 -9.73 -12.38 30.35
C HIS A 198 -8.80 -11.70 29.34
N THR A 199 -8.07 -12.53 28.62
CA THR A 199 -7.22 -12.09 27.52
C THR A 199 -7.73 -12.73 26.23
N SER A 200 -8.28 -11.90 25.35
CA SER A 200 -8.81 -12.31 24.06
C SER A 200 -8.07 -11.60 22.92
N ALA A 201 -8.23 -12.10 21.71
CA ALA A 201 -7.60 -11.52 20.53
C ALA A 201 -8.58 -11.45 19.36
N ALA A 202 -8.40 -10.46 18.52
CA ALA A 202 -9.04 -10.36 17.22
C ALA A 202 -7.96 -10.02 16.17
N THR A 203 -8.16 -10.45 14.94
CA THR A 203 -7.25 -10.18 13.84
C THR A 203 -7.86 -9.15 12.90
N VAL A 204 -7.03 -8.25 12.44
CA VAL A 204 -7.38 -7.20 11.48
C VAL A 204 -6.53 -7.39 10.23
N ALA A 205 -7.18 -7.41 9.07
CA ALA A 205 -6.49 -7.38 7.78
C ALA A 205 -6.95 -6.15 6.99
N ILE A 206 -5.99 -5.44 6.43
CA ILE A 206 -6.21 -4.26 5.59
C ILE A 206 -5.70 -4.57 4.19
N LEU A 207 -6.62 -4.58 3.24
CA LEU A 207 -6.31 -4.89 1.85
C LEU A 207 -6.63 -3.67 0.99
N PRO A 208 -5.70 -3.20 0.14
CA PRO A 208 -6.00 -2.13 -0.79
C PRO A 208 -7.06 -2.62 -1.80
N GLU A 209 -7.98 -1.73 -2.17
CA GLU A 209 -8.87 -1.98 -3.30
C GLU A 209 -8.03 -1.90 -4.57
N MET A 210 -7.94 -3.01 -5.29
CA MET A 210 -7.24 -3.07 -6.56
C MET A 210 -8.21 -2.79 -7.68
N ASP A 211 -7.73 -2.12 -8.71
CA ASP A 211 -8.52 -1.91 -9.92
C ASP A 211 -9.01 -3.24 -10.47
N ALA A 212 -10.26 -3.24 -10.95
CA ALA A 212 -10.79 -4.39 -11.64
C ALA A 212 -9.90 -4.74 -12.83
N VAL A 213 -9.59 -6.03 -12.98
CA VAL A 213 -8.81 -6.49 -14.13
C VAL A 213 -9.51 -6.03 -15.41
N ALA A 214 -8.89 -5.08 -16.11
CA ALA A 214 -9.42 -4.56 -17.36
C ALA A 214 -9.55 -5.68 -18.40
N ASP A 215 -10.40 -5.46 -19.41
CA ASP A 215 -10.53 -6.38 -20.52
C ASP A 215 -9.17 -6.54 -21.23
N ILE A 216 -8.79 -7.80 -21.48
CA ILE A 216 -7.47 -8.11 -22.04
C ILE A 216 -7.51 -7.83 -23.54
N ASP A 217 -6.71 -6.88 -24.00
CA ASP A 217 -6.38 -6.75 -25.40
C ASP A 217 -5.18 -7.65 -25.73
N ILE A 218 -5.37 -8.56 -26.69
CA ILE A 218 -4.34 -9.52 -27.11
C ILE A 218 -3.76 -9.04 -28.43
N PRO A 219 -2.50 -8.58 -28.46
CA PRO A 219 -1.84 -8.20 -29.69
C PRO A 219 -1.79 -9.37 -30.67
N PRO A 220 -2.04 -9.15 -31.97
CA PRO A 220 -1.96 -10.23 -32.99
C PRO A 220 -0.60 -10.92 -33.07
N GLY A 221 0.48 -10.22 -32.67
CA GLY A 221 1.85 -10.77 -32.62
C GLY A 221 2.06 -11.81 -31.54
N ASP A 222 1.24 -11.79 -30.46
CA ASP A 222 1.36 -12.70 -29.32
C ASP A 222 0.58 -14.00 -29.49
N ILE A 223 -0.04 -14.18 -30.66
CA ILE A 223 -0.86 -15.35 -30.98
C ILE A 223 -0.29 -16.10 -32.17
N ARG A 224 -0.17 -17.43 -32.01
CA ARG A 224 0.02 -18.35 -33.14
C ARG A 224 -1.29 -19.07 -33.38
N THR A 225 -1.79 -19.01 -34.64
CA THR A 225 -3.02 -19.67 -35.04
C THR A 225 -2.68 -20.80 -36.03
N ASP A 226 -3.00 -22.02 -35.63
CA ASP A 226 -2.83 -23.22 -36.44
C ASP A 226 -4.22 -23.73 -36.85
N THR A 227 -4.36 -24.16 -38.13
CA THR A 227 -5.59 -24.78 -38.64
C THR A 227 -5.37 -26.28 -38.78
N PHE A 228 -6.38 -27.06 -38.47
CA PHE A 228 -6.33 -28.51 -38.61
C PHE A 228 -7.70 -29.09 -38.94
N ARG A 229 -7.73 -30.37 -39.29
CA ARG A 229 -8.99 -31.07 -39.58
C ARG A 229 -9.72 -31.41 -38.31
N ALA A 230 -11.02 -31.09 -38.28
CA ALA A 230 -11.85 -31.45 -37.12
C ALA A 230 -11.95 -32.98 -37.00
N SER A 231 -11.87 -33.48 -35.78
CA SER A 231 -12.07 -34.90 -35.47
C SER A 231 -13.47 -35.08 -34.87
N GLY A 232 -14.22 -36.06 -35.41
CA GLY A 232 -15.56 -36.37 -34.90
C GLY A 232 -16.46 -37.05 -35.92
N ALA A 233 -17.67 -37.46 -35.47
CA ALA A 233 -18.69 -38.03 -36.30
C ALA A 233 -19.20 -36.98 -37.31
N GLY A 234 -18.83 -37.07 -38.57
CA GLY A 234 -19.22 -36.14 -39.61
C GLY A 234 -19.04 -36.72 -41.03
N GLY A 235 -19.72 -36.11 -42.01
CA GLY A 235 -19.64 -36.52 -43.39
C GLY A 235 -18.37 -36.02 -44.10
N GLN A 236 -18.31 -36.13 -45.43
CA GLN A 236 -17.16 -35.82 -46.27
C GLN A 236 -16.55 -34.40 -46.04
N HIS A 237 -17.37 -33.42 -45.63
CA HIS A 237 -16.94 -32.05 -45.36
C HIS A 237 -16.03 -31.93 -44.10
N VAL A 238 -16.33 -32.64 -43.04
CA VAL A 238 -15.55 -32.63 -41.81
C VAL A 238 -14.15 -33.22 -42.01
N ASN A 239 -14.06 -34.25 -42.85
CA ASN A 239 -12.82 -34.99 -43.07
C ASN A 239 -11.89 -34.35 -44.13
N LYS A 240 -12.40 -33.40 -44.92
CA LYS A 240 -11.63 -32.77 -46.04
C LYS A 240 -11.27 -31.30 -45.78
N THR A 241 -11.93 -30.61 -44.86
CA THR A 241 -11.76 -29.17 -44.66
C THR A 241 -11.04 -28.90 -43.33
N ASP A 242 -10.01 -28.06 -43.36
CA ASP A 242 -9.29 -27.60 -42.17
C ASP A 242 -10.10 -26.51 -41.43
N SER A 243 -11.22 -26.89 -40.85
CA SER A 243 -12.16 -25.98 -40.16
C SER A 243 -11.84 -25.77 -38.67
N ALA A 244 -11.10 -26.69 -38.07
CA ALA A 244 -10.70 -26.57 -36.67
C ALA A 244 -9.53 -25.59 -36.49
N ILE A 245 -9.57 -24.85 -35.38
CA ILE A 245 -8.60 -23.80 -35.05
C ILE A 245 -7.96 -24.13 -33.69
N ARG A 246 -6.64 -24.01 -33.65
CA ARG A 246 -5.84 -23.99 -32.42
C ARG A 246 -5.17 -22.63 -32.30
N ILE A 247 -5.41 -21.93 -31.21
CA ILE A 247 -4.75 -20.67 -30.90
C ILE A 247 -3.82 -20.90 -29.72
N THR A 248 -2.56 -20.55 -29.91
CA THR A 248 -1.53 -20.59 -28.86
C THR A 248 -1.15 -19.15 -28.49
N HIS A 249 -1.31 -18.77 -27.26
CA HIS A 249 -0.80 -17.49 -26.74
C HIS A 249 0.67 -17.67 -26.38
N LEU A 250 1.56 -17.03 -27.12
CA LEU A 250 3.00 -17.23 -27.03
C LEU A 250 3.60 -16.88 -25.65
N PRO A 251 3.22 -15.74 -25.02
CA PRO A 251 3.80 -15.35 -23.72
C PRO A 251 3.45 -16.29 -22.57
N THR A 252 2.21 -16.84 -22.54
CA THR A 252 1.76 -17.73 -21.44
C THR A 252 1.81 -19.20 -21.79
N GLY A 253 1.96 -19.55 -23.08
CA GLY A 253 1.89 -20.94 -23.56
C GLY A 253 0.47 -21.53 -23.54
N LEU A 254 -0.56 -20.72 -23.25
CA LEU A 254 -1.94 -21.16 -23.21
C LEU A 254 -2.45 -21.56 -24.58
N VAL A 255 -3.03 -22.76 -24.69
CA VAL A 255 -3.55 -23.31 -25.94
C VAL A 255 -5.06 -23.47 -25.83
N VAL A 256 -5.76 -23.01 -26.86
CA VAL A 256 -7.23 -23.16 -27.01
C VAL A 256 -7.53 -23.74 -28.36
N GLU A 257 -8.39 -24.74 -28.39
CA GLU A 257 -8.87 -25.38 -29.61
C GLU A 257 -10.38 -25.20 -29.75
N CYS A 258 -10.84 -24.97 -30.96
CA CYS A 258 -12.27 -24.91 -31.28
C CYS A 258 -12.53 -25.57 -32.62
N GLN A 259 -13.46 -26.55 -32.61
CA GLN A 259 -13.85 -27.33 -33.81
C GLN A 259 -15.37 -27.51 -33.92
N ASP A 260 -16.16 -26.73 -33.16
CA ASP A 260 -17.61 -26.92 -33.01
C ASP A 260 -18.39 -26.53 -34.26
N GLU A 261 -17.90 -25.55 -34.99
CA GLU A 261 -18.57 -24.98 -36.13
C GLU A 261 -17.95 -25.43 -37.47
N ARG A 262 -18.78 -25.49 -38.54
CA ARG A 262 -18.29 -25.79 -39.87
C ARG A 262 -17.45 -24.68 -40.50
N SER A 263 -17.56 -23.45 -39.96
CA SER A 263 -16.86 -22.28 -40.46
C SER A 263 -15.60 -22.01 -39.67
N GLN A 264 -14.45 -22.00 -40.32
CA GLN A 264 -13.15 -21.66 -39.77
C GLN A 264 -13.16 -20.27 -39.08
N HIS A 265 -13.82 -19.27 -39.67
CA HIS A 265 -13.92 -17.92 -39.13
C HIS A 265 -14.71 -17.89 -37.80
N LYS A 266 -15.80 -18.67 -37.71
CA LYS A 266 -16.57 -18.78 -36.47
C LYS A 266 -15.78 -19.49 -35.38
N ASN A 267 -15.08 -20.58 -35.71
CA ASN A 267 -14.19 -21.29 -34.80
C ASN A 267 -13.06 -20.38 -34.30
N ARG A 268 -12.47 -19.54 -35.17
CA ARG A 268 -11.44 -18.57 -34.78
C ARG A 268 -11.99 -17.52 -33.82
N ALA A 269 -13.15 -16.93 -34.09
CA ALA A 269 -13.77 -15.96 -33.20
C ALA A 269 -14.08 -16.56 -31.84
N ARG A 270 -14.62 -17.80 -31.80
CA ARG A 270 -14.94 -18.51 -30.55
C ARG A 270 -13.69 -18.92 -29.78
N ALA A 271 -12.65 -19.42 -30.47
CA ALA A 271 -11.37 -19.74 -29.85
C ALA A 271 -10.71 -18.49 -29.26
N MET A 272 -10.79 -17.33 -29.94
CA MET A 272 -10.29 -16.05 -29.39
C MET A 272 -11.06 -15.61 -28.16
N SER A 273 -12.39 -15.69 -28.18
CA SER A 273 -13.21 -15.36 -26.99
C SER A 273 -12.89 -16.30 -25.82
N LEU A 274 -12.70 -17.60 -26.10
CA LEU A 274 -12.33 -18.56 -25.06
C LEU A 274 -10.92 -18.33 -24.52
N LEU A 275 -9.97 -17.92 -25.38
CA LEU A 275 -8.62 -17.54 -24.95
C LEU A 275 -8.64 -16.31 -24.04
N LYS A 276 -9.39 -15.26 -24.44
CA LYS A 276 -9.57 -14.06 -23.59
C LYS A 276 -10.16 -14.42 -22.23
N ALA A 277 -11.20 -15.23 -22.19
CA ALA A 277 -11.81 -15.67 -20.92
C ALA A 277 -10.81 -16.42 -20.02
N ARG A 278 -10.03 -17.37 -20.59
CA ARG A 278 -9.02 -18.12 -19.82
C ARG A 278 -7.88 -17.24 -19.31
N LEU A 279 -7.39 -16.29 -20.11
CA LEU A 279 -6.37 -15.35 -19.68
C LEU A 279 -6.89 -14.43 -18.55
N LEU A 280 -8.14 -13.98 -18.66
CA LEU A 280 -8.78 -13.18 -17.62
C LEU A 280 -8.93 -13.98 -16.31
N ASP A 281 -9.36 -15.25 -16.41
CA ASP A 281 -9.49 -16.14 -15.26
C ASP A 281 -8.12 -16.41 -14.62
N GLU A 282 -7.06 -16.60 -15.40
CA GLU A 282 -5.70 -16.79 -14.89
C GLU A 282 -5.18 -15.53 -14.16
N GLN A 283 -5.41 -14.34 -14.72
CA GLN A 283 -5.04 -13.08 -14.07
C GLN A 283 -5.80 -12.90 -12.76
N ARG A 284 -7.11 -13.15 -12.77
CA ARG A 284 -7.93 -13.09 -11.55
C ARG A 284 -7.47 -14.10 -10.49
N ALA A 285 -7.13 -15.32 -10.90
CA ALA A 285 -6.59 -16.32 -9.99
C ALA A 285 -5.26 -15.91 -9.37
N LYS A 286 -4.35 -15.31 -10.16
CA LYS A 286 -3.07 -14.76 -9.66
C LYS A 286 -3.30 -13.62 -8.66
N GLN A 287 -4.21 -12.70 -8.98
CA GLN A 287 -4.57 -11.59 -8.12
C GLN A 287 -5.18 -12.07 -6.79
N ASN A 288 -6.13 -13.00 -6.87
CA ASN A 288 -6.75 -13.60 -5.68
C ASN A 288 -5.74 -14.36 -4.81
N ALA A 289 -4.81 -15.09 -5.44
CA ALA A 289 -3.73 -15.79 -4.72
C ALA A 289 -2.81 -14.81 -3.99
N ALA A 290 -2.40 -13.72 -4.65
CA ALA A 290 -1.58 -12.68 -4.03
C ALA A 290 -2.30 -11.99 -2.86
N GLN A 291 -3.60 -11.69 -3.00
CA GLN A 291 -4.41 -11.14 -1.91
C GLN A 291 -4.55 -12.12 -0.74
N ALA A 292 -4.78 -13.41 -1.03
CA ALA A 292 -4.90 -14.44 0.00
C ALA A 292 -3.58 -14.61 0.77
N GLU A 293 -2.44 -14.55 0.09
CA GLU A 293 -1.13 -14.60 0.72
C GLU A 293 -0.86 -13.35 1.56
N SER A 294 -1.14 -12.16 1.04
CA SER A 294 -1.03 -10.90 1.79
C SER A 294 -1.87 -10.94 3.06
N ARG A 295 -3.14 -11.39 2.96
CA ARG A 295 -4.03 -11.59 4.12
C ARG A 295 -3.43 -12.57 5.13
N ARG A 296 -2.88 -13.69 4.67
CA ARG A 296 -2.26 -14.70 5.52
C ARG A 296 -1.05 -14.14 6.27
N LEU A 297 -0.21 -13.36 5.60
CA LEU A 297 0.96 -12.73 6.21
C LEU A 297 0.57 -11.70 7.27
N GLN A 298 -0.49 -10.91 7.02
CA GLN A 298 -1.00 -9.91 7.96
C GLN A 298 -1.62 -10.54 9.22
N VAL A 299 -2.42 -11.59 9.05
CA VAL A 299 -3.19 -12.20 10.14
C VAL A 299 -2.35 -13.19 10.96
N GLY A 300 -1.33 -13.81 10.34
CA GLY A 300 -0.52 -14.84 10.97
C GLY A 300 -1.36 -16.03 11.44
N SER A 301 -1.08 -16.55 12.65
CA SER A 301 -1.86 -17.65 13.26
C SER A 301 -3.11 -17.16 14.01
N GLY A 302 -3.31 -15.86 14.20
CA GLY A 302 -4.35 -15.29 15.05
C GLY A 302 -4.14 -15.55 16.55
N ASP A 303 -2.97 -16.05 16.94
CA ASP A 303 -2.64 -16.30 18.34
C ASP A 303 -2.32 -14.99 19.06
N ARG A 304 -2.81 -14.87 20.30
CA ARG A 304 -2.59 -13.70 21.17
C ARG A 304 -1.11 -13.41 21.48
N SER A 305 -0.21 -14.36 21.23
CA SER A 305 1.25 -14.17 21.38
C SER A 305 1.83 -13.31 20.27
N GLN A 306 1.28 -13.37 19.05
CA GLN A 306 1.73 -12.62 17.88
C GLN A 306 1.10 -11.22 17.78
N ARG A 307 0.67 -10.69 18.92
CA ARG A 307 0.01 -9.39 18.98
C ARG A 307 0.89 -8.25 18.48
N ILE A 308 0.32 -7.37 17.68
CA ILE A 308 0.91 -6.07 17.37
C ILE A 308 0.56 -5.03 18.45
N ARG A 309 -0.64 -5.14 19.05
CA ARG A 309 -1.15 -4.14 19.98
C ARG A 309 -1.92 -4.77 21.13
N THR A 310 -1.84 -4.16 22.31
CA THR A 310 -2.56 -4.57 23.53
C THR A 310 -3.44 -3.43 24.03
N TYR A 311 -4.71 -3.73 24.24
CA TYR A 311 -5.73 -2.86 24.83
C TYR A 311 -5.96 -3.31 26.28
N ASN A 312 -5.47 -2.57 27.24
CA ASN A 312 -5.60 -2.89 28.66
C ASN A 312 -6.62 -1.96 29.31
N PHE A 313 -7.86 -2.44 29.41
CA PHE A 313 -8.97 -1.66 29.96
C PHE A 313 -8.82 -1.34 31.45
N PRO A 314 -8.42 -2.29 32.34
CA PRO A 314 -8.20 -1.97 33.76
C PRO A 314 -7.18 -0.87 34.00
N GLN A 315 -6.19 -0.72 33.14
CA GLN A 315 -5.16 0.31 33.25
C GLN A 315 -5.41 1.52 32.33
N GLY A 316 -6.50 1.52 31.56
CA GLY A 316 -6.84 2.60 30.62
C GLY A 316 -5.77 2.88 29.56
N ARG A 317 -4.94 1.89 29.23
CA ARG A 317 -3.79 2.06 28.32
C ARG A 317 -3.85 1.18 27.09
N ILE A 318 -3.25 1.68 26.03
CA ILE A 318 -2.94 0.94 24.80
C ILE A 318 -1.42 0.90 24.63
N THR A 319 -0.89 -0.26 24.27
CA THR A 319 0.54 -0.44 23.97
C THR A 319 0.69 -1.04 22.59
N ASP A 320 1.41 -0.37 21.69
CA ASP A 320 1.82 -0.94 20.42
C ASP A 320 3.23 -1.52 20.56
N HIS A 321 3.39 -2.78 20.17
CA HIS A 321 4.64 -3.52 20.38
C HIS A 321 5.63 -3.37 19.23
N ARG A 322 5.26 -2.69 18.14
CA ARG A 322 6.14 -2.44 17.00
C ARG A 322 7.07 -1.26 17.23
N VAL A 323 6.65 -0.32 18.06
CA VAL A 323 7.44 0.85 18.43
C VAL A 323 7.83 0.75 19.89
N GLU A 324 9.12 0.85 20.19
CA GLU A 324 9.62 0.77 21.54
C GLU A 324 9.08 1.92 22.41
N GLY A 325 8.52 1.59 23.55
CA GLY A 325 7.98 2.58 24.50
C GLY A 325 6.64 3.21 24.08
N LEU A 326 6.02 2.83 22.98
CA LEU A 326 4.73 3.40 22.57
C LEU A 326 3.60 2.85 23.44
N THR A 327 3.28 3.61 24.48
CA THR A 327 2.15 3.36 25.39
C THR A 327 1.38 4.65 25.59
N LEU A 328 0.08 4.63 25.28
CA LEU A 328 -0.83 5.76 25.44
C LEU A 328 -1.87 5.45 26.52
N TYR A 329 -2.10 6.39 27.45
CA TYR A 329 -3.06 6.26 28.56
C TYR A 329 -4.41 6.93 28.22
N ARG A 330 -4.82 6.84 26.95
CA ARG A 330 -6.04 7.44 26.39
C ARG A 330 -6.93 6.39 25.74
N LEU A 331 -6.99 5.20 26.34
CA LEU A 331 -7.74 4.07 25.78
C LEU A 331 -9.22 4.39 25.44
N PRO A 332 -10.00 5.07 26.31
CA PRO A 332 -11.39 5.41 25.98
C PRO A 332 -11.53 6.29 24.73
N GLU A 333 -10.63 7.25 24.54
CA GLU A 333 -10.65 8.16 23.40
C GLU A 333 -10.28 7.42 22.12
N ILE A 334 -9.27 6.54 22.21
CA ILE A 334 -8.83 5.71 21.07
C ILE A 334 -9.96 4.77 20.63
N VAL A 335 -10.62 4.08 21.56
CA VAL A 335 -11.79 3.23 21.26
C VAL A 335 -12.96 4.05 20.72
N ALA A 336 -13.05 5.34 21.08
CA ALA A 336 -14.01 6.29 20.50
C ALA A 336 -13.58 6.80 19.10
N GLY A 337 -12.49 6.30 18.51
CA GLY A 337 -12.05 6.61 17.15
C GLY A 337 -10.98 7.71 17.07
N ASP A 338 -10.28 8.04 18.16
CA ASP A 338 -9.16 8.98 18.14
C ASP A 338 -7.84 8.24 17.94
N LEU A 339 -7.55 7.87 16.68
CA LEU A 339 -6.37 7.11 16.31
C LEU A 339 -5.22 7.98 15.77
N ASP A 340 -5.41 9.28 15.63
CA ASP A 340 -4.46 10.16 14.94
C ASP A 340 -3.05 10.11 15.54
N GLU A 341 -2.92 10.30 16.85
CA GLU A 341 -1.62 10.26 17.54
C GLU A 341 -0.91 8.91 17.38
N LEU A 342 -1.68 7.82 17.48
CA LEU A 342 -1.14 6.47 17.34
C LEU A 342 -0.60 6.22 15.93
N ILE A 343 -1.40 6.58 14.91
CA ILE A 343 -1.03 6.42 13.49
C ILE A 343 0.15 7.32 13.13
N GLU A 344 0.21 8.54 13.66
CA GLU A 344 1.32 9.45 13.45
C GLU A 344 2.65 8.87 13.97
N ARG A 345 2.65 8.34 15.18
CA ARG A 345 3.83 7.67 15.77
C ARG A 345 4.29 6.48 14.94
N LEU A 346 3.34 5.64 14.49
CA LEU A 346 3.65 4.50 13.63
C LEU A 346 4.17 4.92 12.25
N THR A 347 3.64 6.00 11.71
CA THR A 347 4.11 6.56 10.42
C THR A 347 5.55 7.03 10.53
N VAL A 348 5.88 7.77 11.58
CA VAL A 348 7.24 8.28 11.82
C VAL A 348 8.25 7.12 11.98
N GLU A 349 7.89 6.08 12.74
CA GLU A 349 8.77 4.92 12.93
C GLU A 349 8.97 4.15 11.62
N ASN A 350 7.89 3.92 10.85
CA ASN A 350 7.99 3.27 9.55
C ASN A 350 8.90 4.07 8.60
N GLN A 351 8.76 5.39 8.58
CA GLN A 351 9.61 6.26 7.76
C GLN A 351 11.08 6.19 8.20
N ALA A 352 11.33 6.12 9.51
CA ALA A 352 12.69 5.96 10.04
C ALA A 352 13.31 4.61 9.64
N ASP A 353 12.53 3.53 9.66
CA ASP A 353 12.98 2.20 9.24
C ASP A 353 13.24 2.13 7.73
N GLU A 354 12.38 2.73 6.91
CA GLU A 354 12.60 2.82 5.46
C GLU A 354 13.84 3.65 5.12
N LEU A 355 14.08 4.74 5.85
CA LEU A 355 15.30 5.53 5.73
C LEU A 355 16.56 4.73 6.08
N LYS A 356 16.53 3.94 7.16
CA LYS A 356 17.64 3.04 7.52
C LYS A 356 17.90 2.05 6.39
N LEU A 357 16.88 1.41 5.85
CA LEU A 357 17.02 0.48 4.71
C LEU A 357 17.63 1.17 3.47
N LEU A 358 17.27 2.42 3.18
CA LEU A 358 17.84 3.19 2.09
C LEU A 358 19.31 3.58 2.33
N THR A 359 19.70 3.76 3.60
CA THR A 359 21.08 4.11 3.97
C THR A 359 21.98 2.87 4.08
N GLU A 360 21.47 1.78 4.64
CA GLU A 360 22.17 0.53 4.88
C GLU A 360 22.08 -0.46 3.70
N GLY A 361 21.06 -0.29 2.86
CA GLY A 361 20.73 -1.16 1.74
C GLY A 361 21.90 -1.30 0.76
N ASN A 362 22.20 -2.52 0.51
CA ASN A 362 23.32 -3.15 -0.17
C ASN A 362 23.65 -2.57 -1.56
N PRO A 363 24.93 -2.69 -1.96
CA PRO A 363 25.47 -2.12 -3.20
C PRO A 363 24.81 -2.64 -4.46
#